data_cf468c6ce90264f9b2bf4e1f1579f702
#
_entry.id   cf468c6ce90264f9b2bf4e1f1579f702
#
_cell.length_a   1.000
_cell.length_b   1.000
_cell.length_c   1.000
_cell.angle_alpha   90.00
_cell.angle_beta   90.00
_cell.angle_gamma   90.00
#
_symmetry.space_group_name_H-M   'P 1'
#
loop_
_entity.id
_entity.type
_entity.pdbx_description
1 polymer ?
#
loop_
_entity_poly.entity_id
_entity_poly.type
_entity_poly.pdbx_seq_one_letter_code
_entity_poly.pdbx_strand_id
1 'polypeptide(L)'
;SGFGLYLSYRKNNSTPGKWTAKRLIKTMGGFWIIWGLSVVSSQLYNGYAVARYFGNGNIAKGVSAMVLDFFGLAKLFGTSTLNGTWWYMSAAIIFIICVPLFMIKEEYLVFILVAVAAFPRIISLEVMGITGIYAFLPVFLMGMCVAKYDLFNRWFKIWNAGMKHVFKFLLELLAVFILYKAYRTLPLTVYSEIHWGVYPIV
;
A
#
# COMPACT_ATOMS: atom_id res chain seq x y z
N SER A 1 4.09 4.50 2.69
CA SER A 1 2.94 5.40 2.49
C SER A 1 3.19 6.36 1.33
N GLY A 2 2.14 6.77 0.62
CA GLY A 2 2.22 7.71 -0.50
C GLY A 2 2.83 9.05 -0.10
N PHE A 3 2.53 9.54 1.10
CA PHE A 3 3.12 10.75 1.68
C PHE A 3 4.66 10.72 1.70
N GLY A 4 5.25 9.69 2.29
CA GLY A 4 6.70 9.59 2.40
C GLY A 4 7.41 9.37 1.06
N LEU A 5 6.78 8.65 0.13
CA LEU A 5 7.31 8.44 -1.21
C LEU A 5 7.28 9.74 -2.04
N TYR A 6 6.21 10.51 -1.97
CA TYR A 6 6.09 11.82 -2.60
C TYR A 6 7.20 12.78 -2.13
N LEU A 7 7.36 12.96 -0.82
CA LEU A 7 8.41 13.83 -0.27
C LEU A 7 9.82 13.34 -0.62
N SER A 8 10.05 12.00 -0.57
CA SER A 8 11.32 11.41 -0.96
C SER A 8 11.64 11.64 -2.43
N TYR A 9 10.65 11.55 -3.32
CA TYR A 9 10.83 11.81 -4.74
C TYR A 9 11.12 13.29 -4.99
N ARG A 10 10.36 14.20 -4.39
CA ARG A 10 10.50 15.64 -4.59
C ARG A 10 11.82 16.21 -4.07
N LYS A 11 12.39 15.63 -3.01
CA LYS A 11 13.71 16.00 -2.47
C LYS A 11 14.88 15.41 -3.27
N ASN A 12 14.58 14.57 -4.25
CA ASN A 12 15.61 13.84 -4.96
C ASN A 12 15.99 14.55 -6.26
N ASN A 13 17.29 14.81 -6.43
CA ASN A 13 17.84 15.44 -7.62
C ASN A 13 18.29 14.43 -8.70
N SER A 14 18.03 13.13 -8.52
CA SER A 14 18.41 12.12 -9.49
C SER A 14 17.29 11.84 -10.51
N THR A 15 17.64 11.18 -11.61
CA THR A 15 16.67 10.78 -12.62
C THR A 15 15.60 9.84 -12.03
N PRO A 16 14.35 9.85 -12.56
CA PRO A 16 13.26 9.00 -12.08
C PRO A 16 13.65 7.52 -11.93
N GLY A 17 14.32 6.96 -12.93
CA GLY A 17 14.76 5.56 -12.90
C GLY A 17 15.78 5.25 -11.80
N LYS A 18 16.76 6.15 -11.58
CA LYS A 18 17.74 5.99 -10.49
C LYS A 18 17.08 6.05 -9.11
N TRP A 19 16.12 6.95 -8.93
CA TRP A 19 15.36 7.04 -7.68
C TRP A 19 14.55 5.77 -7.43
N THR A 20 13.81 5.30 -8.45
CA THR A 20 12.99 4.08 -8.36
C THR A 20 13.86 2.87 -8.01
N ALA A 21 14.98 2.65 -8.72
CA ALA A 21 15.89 1.55 -8.47
C ALA A 21 16.45 1.60 -7.04
N LYS A 22 16.97 2.77 -6.61
CA LYS A 22 17.49 2.96 -5.25
C LYS A 22 16.42 2.68 -4.19
N ARG A 23 15.19 3.11 -4.43
CA ARG A 23 14.08 2.92 -3.50
C ARG A 23 13.65 1.45 -3.44
N LEU A 24 13.56 0.77 -4.58
CA LEU A 24 13.26 -0.66 -4.66
C LEU A 24 14.32 -1.48 -3.92
N ILE A 25 15.60 -1.28 -4.21
CA ILE A 25 16.69 -2.01 -3.55
C ILE A 25 16.62 -1.81 -2.03
N LYS A 26 16.40 -0.58 -1.56
CA LYS A 26 16.28 -0.30 -0.13
C LYS A 26 15.08 -1.02 0.51
N THR A 27 13.95 -1.08 -0.19
CA THR A 27 12.74 -1.75 0.32
C THR A 27 12.90 -3.27 0.27
N MET A 28 13.45 -3.79 -0.84
CA MET A 28 13.66 -5.23 -1.02
C MET A 28 14.76 -5.79 -0.11
N GLY A 29 15.80 -5.01 0.20
CA GLY A 29 16.90 -5.48 1.05
C GLY A 29 16.44 -5.96 2.43
N GLY A 30 15.56 -5.19 3.09
CA GLY A 30 14.93 -5.63 4.34
C GLY A 30 14.04 -6.86 4.17
N PHE A 31 13.28 -6.90 3.08
CA PHE A 31 12.41 -8.02 2.77
C PHE A 31 13.18 -9.32 2.52
N TRP A 32 14.28 -9.29 1.78
CA TRP A 32 15.10 -10.48 1.49
C TRP A 32 15.68 -11.12 2.75
N ILE A 33 16.08 -10.31 3.74
CA ILE A 33 16.54 -10.83 5.03
C ILE A 33 15.39 -11.58 5.74
N ILE A 34 14.22 -10.97 5.81
CA ILE A 34 13.03 -11.57 6.45
C ILE A 34 12.59 -12.83 5.69
N TRP A 35 12.57 -12.77 4.36
CA TRP A 35 12.22 -13.90 3.51
C TRP A 35 13.19 -15.07 3.73
N GLY A 36 14.50 -14.82 3.68
CA GLY A 36 15.53 -15.84 3.91
C GLY A 36 15.43 -16.49 5.29
N LEU A 37 15.28 -15.68 6.34
CA LEU A 37 15.07 -16.18 7.70
C LEU A 37 13.79 -17.03 7.80
N SER A 38 12.71 -16.61 7.16
CA SER A 38 11.45 -17.34 7.16
C SER A 38 11.56 -18.68 6.41
N VAL A 39 12.27 -18.72 5.28
CA VAL A 39 12.53 -19.98 4.54
C VAL A 39 13.32 -20.94 5.42
N VAL A 40 14.42 -20.48 5.99
CA VAL A 40 15.31 -21.31 6.83
C VAL A 40 14.56 -21.82 8.07
N SER A 41 13.88 -20.93 8.80
CA SER A 41 13.17 -21.31 10.03
C SER A 41 12.02 -22.26 9.76
N SER A 42 11.22 -22.03 8.72
CA SER A 42 10.10 -22.91 8.38
C SER A 42 10.59 -24.26 7.86
N GLN A 43 11.72 -24.31 7.19
CA GLN A 43 12.30 -25.57 6.74
C GLN A 43 12.87 -26.38 7.92
N LEU A 44 13.56 -25.72 8.87
CA LEU A 44 14.14 -26.39 10.03
C LEU A 44 13.07 -26.90 11.00
N TYR A 45 11.96 -26.17 11.14
CA TYR A 45 10.92 -26.52 12.12
C TYR A 45 10.05 -27.71 11.66
N ASN A 46 9.56 -27.72 10.42
CA ASN A 46 8.60 -28.73 9.95
C ASN A 46 8.63 -29.02 8.44
N GLY A 47 9.67 -28.60 7.72
CA GLY A 47 9.75 -28.78 6.27
C GLY A 47 8.72 -27.97 5.46
N TYR A 48 8.04 -26.99 6.10
CA TYR A 48 6.92 -26.28 5.52
C TYR A 48 7.28 -25.52 4.23
N ALA A 49 8.48 -24.98 4.12
CA ALA A 49 8.90 -24.23 2.93
C ALA A 49 8.88 -25.11 1.67
N VAL A 50 9.46 -26.31 1.75
CA VAL A 50 9.43 -27.27 0.63
C VAL A 50 8.01 -27.72 0.33
N ALA A 51 7.24 -28.09 1.34
CA ALA A 51 5.85 -28.50 1.15
C ALA A 51 5.01 -27.40 0.50
N ARG A 52 5.23 -26.14 0.89
CA ARG A 52 4.46 -25.00 0.38
C ARG A 52 4.73 -24.67 -1.08
N TYR A 53 6.00 -24.74 -1.52
CA TYR A 53 6.35 -24.45 -2.92
C TYR A 53 6.24 -25.67 -3.82
N PHE A 54 6.61 -26.85 -3.32
CA PHE A 54 6.78 -28.06 -4.15
C PHE A 54 5.73 -29.14 -3.89
N GLY A 55 4.78 -28.92 -2.95
CA GLY A 55 3.77 -29.92 -2.58
C GLY A 55 2.87 -30.38 -3.73
N ASN A 56 2.79 -29.62 -4.83
CA ASN A 56 2.04 -30.00 -6.02
C ASN A 56 2.81 -30.96 -6.97
N GLY A 57 4.01 -31.42 -6.61
CA GLY A 57 4.82 -32.34 -7.42
C GLY A 57 5.44 -31.74 -8.69
N ASN A 58 5.14 -30.48 -9.03
CA ASN A 58 5.69 -29.82 -10.21
C ASN A 58 6.84 -28.90 -9.83
N ILE A 59 8.06 -29.35 -10.03
CA ILE A 59 9.29 -28.64 -9.68
C ILE A 59 9.36 -27.25 -10.36
N ALA A 60 9.01 -27.15 -11.64
CA ALA A 60 9.08 -25.89 -12.37
C ALA A 60 8.13 -24.82 -11.77
N LYS A 61 6.90 -25.22 -11.41
CA LYS A 61 5.95 -24.34 -10.72
C LYS A 61 6.44 -23.96 -9.33
N GLY A 62 7.06 -24.88 -8.61
CA GLY A 62 7.63 -24.63 -7.29
C GLY A 62 8.76 -23.60 -7.33
N VAL A 63 9.70 -23.77 -8.26
CA VAL A 63 10.81 -22.82 -8.45
C VAL A 63 10.29 -21.46 -8.88
N SER A 64 9.35 -21.39 -9.83
CA SER A 64 8.78 -20.11 -10.26
C SER A 64 8.05 -19.39 -9.11
N ALA A 65 7.28 -20.11 -8.29
CA ALA A 65 6.62 -19.55 -7.11
C ALA A 65 7.62 -19.02 -6.09
N MET A 66 8.69 -19.76 -5.81
CA MET A 66 9.76 -19.35 -4.90
C MET A 66 10.49 -18.09 -5.39
N VAL A 67 10.80 -18.02 -6.70
CA VAL A 67 11.43 -16.84 -7.32
C VAL A 67 10.50 -15.63 -7.24
N LEU A 68 9.22 -15.80 -7.59
CA LEU A 68 8.24 -14.70 -7.50
C LEU A 68 8.04 -14.22 -6.06
N ASP A 69 8.05 -15.13 -5.10
CA ASP A 69 7.93 -14.79 -3.68
C ASP A 69 9.19 -14.07 -3.17
N PHE A 70 10.39 -14.50 -3.59
CA PHE A 70 11.65 -13.80 -3.32
C PHE A 70 11.65 -12.36 -3.84
N PHE A 71 11.05 -12.11 -5.00
CA PHE A 71 10.89 -10.76 -5.54
C PHE A 71 9.66 -10.00 -4.98
N GLY A 72 8.91 -10.60 -4.05
CA GLY A 72 7.71 -10.01 -3.47
C GLY A 72 6.54 -9.87 -4.45
N LEU A 73 6.54 -10.65 -5.53
CA LEU A 73 5.55 -10.60 -6.62
C LEU A 73 4.53 -11.73 -6.58
N ALA A 74 4.66 -12.67 -5.62
CA ALA A 74 3.82 -13.86 -5.54
C ALA A 74 2.32 -13.55 -5.59
N LYS A 75 1.88 -12.52 -4.86
CA LYS A 75 0.46 -12.12 -4.84
C LYS A 75 -0.02 -11.58 -6.18
N LEU A 76 0.82 -10.85 -6.90
CA LEU A 76 0.49 -10.29 -8.21
C LEU A 76 0.21 -11.39 -9.24
N PHE A 77 0.99 -12.47 -9.17
CA PHE A 77 0.87 -13.62 -10.08
C PHE A 77 0.01 -14.76 -9.52
N GLY A 78 -0.57 -14.60 -8.34
CA GLY A 78 -1.43 -15.62 -7.72
C GLY A 78 -0.68 -16.91 -7.36
N THR A 79 0.65 -16.86 -7.16
CA THR A 79 1.49 -18.00 -6.82
C THR A 79 1.56 -18.25 -5.31
N SER A 80 2.03 -19.44 -4.92
CA SER A 80 2.25 -19.79 -3.52
C SER A 80 3.26 -18.85 -2.87
N THR A 81 2.96 -18.45 -1.63
CA THR A 81 3.84 -17.64 -0.78
C THR A 81 3.95 -18.28 0.60
N LEU A 82 5.08 -18.13 1.27
CA LEU A 82 5.27 -18.61 2.63
C LEU A 82 4.39 -17.86 3.64
N ASN A 83 4.19 -16.58 3.43
CA ASN A 83 3.40 -15.75 4.32
C ASN A 83 2.38 -14.94 3.53
N GLY A 84 1.10 -15.16 3.81
CA GLY A 84 0.00 -14.46 3.15
C GLY A 84 0.02 -12.94 3.34
N THR A 85 0.70 -12.43 4.38
CA THR A 85 0.81 -10.99 4.61
C THR A 85 1.76 -10.28 3.66
N TRP A 86 2.62 -11.01 2.92
CA TRP A 86 3.61 -10.41 2.01
C TRP A 86 3.01 -9.80 0.74
N TRP A 87 1.68 -9.87 0.57
CA TRP A 87 1.00 -9.16 -0.51
C TRP A 87 1.33 -7.66 -0.55
N TYR A 88 1.63 -7.05 0.62
CA TYR A 88 1.99 -5.64 0.70
C TYR A 88 3.31 -5.32 -0.02
N MET A 89 4.21 -6.30 -0.20
CA MET A 89 5.44 -6.10 -0.97
C MET A 89 5.14 -5.92 -2.46
N SER A 90 4.21 -6.71 -3.01
CA SER A 90 3.74 -6.52 -4.39
C SER A 90 3.14 -5.12 -4.58
N ALA A 91 2.32 -4.68 -3.62
CA ALA A 91 1.75 -3.32 -3.63
C ALA A 91 2.84 -2.24 -3.52
N ALA A 92 3.81 -2.41 -2.60
CA ALA A 92 4.89 -1.45 -2.41
C ALA A 92 5.76 -1.29 -3.67
N ILE A 93 6.08 -2.39 -4.36
CA ILE A 93 6.84 -2.37 -5.61
C ILE A 93 6.08 -1.58 -6.68
N ILE A 94 4.80 -1.88 -6.88
CA ILE A 94 3.96 -1.18 -7.86
C ILE A 94 3.88 0.31 -7.53
N PHE A 95 3.61 0.67 -6.27
CA PHE A 95 3.49 2.06 -5.87
C PHE A 95 4.81 2.83 -6.04
N ILE A 96 5.97 2.23 -5.73
CA ILE A 96 7.27 2.86 -5.96
C ILE A 96 7.49 3.13 -7.45
N ILE A 97 7.13 2.18 -8.32
CA ILE A 97 7.24 2.33 -9.79
C ILE A 97 6.27 3.40 -10.29
N CYS A 98 5.07 3.49 -9.74
CA CYS A 98 4.03 4.43 -10.16
C CYS A 98 4.28 5.88 -9.70
N VAL A 99 5.07 6.11 -8.61
CA VAL A 99 5.33 7.49 -8.13
C VAL A 99 5.83 8.42 -9.21
N PRO A 100 6.89 8.10 -9.98
CA PRO A 100 7.37 8.99 -11.05
C PRO A 100 6.30 9.30 -12.09
N LEU A 101 5.43 8.32 -12.43
CA LEU A 101 4.35 8.50 -13.39
C LEU A 101 3.31 9.51 -12.88
N PHE A 102 2.90 9.40 -11.63
CA PHE A 102 1.99 10.35 -11.01
C PHE A 102 2.62 11.75 -10.84
N MET A 103 3.94 11.83 -10.72
CA MET A 103 4.65 13.10 -10.58
C MET A 103 4.82 13.85 -11.89
N ILE A 104 4.73 13.20 -13.06
CA ILE A 104 4.78 13.86 -14.39
C ILE A 104 3.62 14.85 -14.53
N LYS A 105 2.46 14.49 -13.99
CA LYS A 105 1.23 15.28 -14.04
C LYS A 105 0.67 15.50 -12.62
N GLU A 106 1.54 15.99 -11.73
CA GLU A 106 1.17 16.17 -10.32
C GLU A 106 0.00 17.13 -10.10
N GLU A 107 -0.24 18.03 -11.04
CA GLU A 107 -1.39 18.95 -11.02
C GLU A 107 -2.74 18.21 -11.02
N TYR A 108 -2.81 17.04 -11.68
CA TYR A 108 -4.00 16.22 -11.77
C TYR A 108 -4.14 15.16 -10.67
N LEU A 109 -3.28 15.15 -9.66
CA LEU A 109 -3.30 14.13 -8.60
C LEU A 109 -4.67 13.98 -7.93
N VAL A 110 -5.37 15.10 -7.67
CA VAL A 110 -6.72 15.06 -7.08
C VAL A 110 -7.73 14.44 -8.04
N PHE A 111 -7.66 14.81 -9.32
CA PHE A 111 -8.53 14.23 -10.34
C PHE A 111 -8.26 12.72 -10.49
N ILE A 112 -7.00 12.32 -10.53
CA ILE A 112 -6.60 10.91 -10.58
C ILE A 112 -7.11 10.16 -9.34
N LEU A 113 -7.00 10.76 -8.15
CA LEU A 113 -7.53 10.17 -6.91
C LEU A 113 -9.04 9.94 -7.00
N VAL A 114 -9.80 10.95 -7.46
CA VAL A 114 -11.26 10.84 -7.61
C VAL A 114 -11.62 9.79 -8.66
N ALA A 115 -10.94 9.80 -9.81
CA ALA A 115 -11.16 8.83 -10.88
C ALA A 115 -10.90 7.40 -10.40
N VAL A 116 -9.77 7.17 -9.74
CA VAL A 116 -9.41 5.85 -9.20
C VAL A 116 -10.38 5.41 -8.11
N ALA A 117 -10.83 6.31 -7.24
CA ALA A 117 -11.81 5.98 -6.20
C ALA A 117 -13.21 5.68 -6.77
N ALA A 118 -13.57 6.31 -7.89
CA ALA A 118 -14.86 6.08 -8.56
C ALA A 118 -14.86 4.84 -9.49
N PHE A 119 -13.67 4.43 -9.96
CA PHE A 119 -13.52 3.39 -10.98
C PHE A 119 -14.16 2.04 -10.61
N PRO A 120 -14.03 1.49 -9.39
CA PRO A 120 -14.67 0.23 -9.01
C PRO A 120 -16.20 0.25 -9.11
N ARG A 121 -16.81 1.42 -9.03
CA ARG A 121 -18.26 1.57 -9.21
C ARG A 121 -18.72 1.42 -10.66
N ILE A 122 -17.81 1.72 -11.59
CA ILE A 122 -18.11 1.74 -13.02
C ILE A 122 -17.79 0.40 -13.66
N ILE A 123 -16.75 -0.28 -13.18
CA ILE A 123 -16.26 -1.53 -13.77
C ILE A 123 -15.97 -2.53 -12.65
N SER A 124 -16.70 -3.64 -12.65
CA SER A 124 -16.39 -4.79 -11.79
C SER A 124 -15.14 -5.50 -12.34
N LEU A 125 -13.97 -5.06 -11.92
CA LEU A 125 -12.70 -5.67 -12.29
C LEU A 125 -12.36 -6.82 -11.34
N GLU A 126 -12.71 -8.03 -11.71
CA GLU A 126 -12.14 -9.25 -11.14
C GLU A 126 -10.88 -9.64 -11.92
N VAL A 127 -9.79 -8.92 -11.73
CA VAL A 127 -8.50 -9.30 -12.29
C VAL A 127 -7.64 -9.91 -11.19
N MET A 128 -7.19 -11.16 -11.40
CA MET A 128 -6.36 -11.96 -10.49
C MET A 128 -5.31 -11.10 -9.75
N GLY A 129 -5.29 -11.20 -8.41
CA GLY A 129 -4.26 -10.62 -7.55
C GLY A 129 -4.17 -9.07 -7.54
N ILE A 130 -4.55 -8.40 -8.61
CA ILE A 130 -4.47 -6.94 -8.77
C ILE A 130 -5.57 -6.23 -7.99
N THR A 131 -6.74 -6.84 -7.85
CA THR A 131 -7.88 -6.27 -7.09
C THR A 131 -7.50 -5.86 -5.68
N GLY A 132 -6.77 -6.71 -4.95
CA GLY A 132 -6.31 -6.38 -3.61
C GLY A 132 -5.30 -5.23 -3.56
N ILE A 133 -4.46 -5.06 -4.59
CA ILE A 133 -3.49 -3.96 -4.69
C ILE A 133 -4.20 -2.66 -5.06
N TYR A 134 -5.17 -2.76 -5.97
CA TYR A 134 -5.97 -1.62 -6.41
C TYR A 134 -6.75 -0.98 -5.25
N ALA A 135 -7.24 -1.78 -4.29
CA ALA A 135 -7.93 -1.29 -3.11
C ALA A 135 -7.12 -0.27 -2.28
N PHE A 136 -5.78 -0.40 -2.30
CA PHE A 136 -4.88 0.52 -1.58
C PHE A 136 -4.42 1.73 -2.40
N LEU A 137 -4.69 1.75 -3.70
CA LEU A 137 -4.26 2.84 -4.58
C LEU A 137 -4.91 4.19 -4.21
N PRO A 138 -6.21 4.29 -3.89
CA PRO A 138 -6.81 5.54 -3.42
C PRO A 138 -6.15 6.07 -2.15
N VAL A 139 -5.88 5.20 -1.16
CA VAL A 139 -5.21 5.57 0.10
C VAL A 139 -3.78 6.05 -0.17
N PHE A 140 -3.08 5.41 -1.09
CA PHE A 140 -1.75 5.80 -1.52
C PHE A 140 -1.74 7.19 -2.18
N LEU A 141 -2.64 7.43 -3.13
CA LEU A 141 -2.80 8.72 -3.82
C LEU A 141 -3.24 9.83 -2.85
N MET A 142 -4.14 9.53 -1.91
CA MET A 142 -4.52 10.46 -0.86
C MET A 142 -3.31 10.89 -0.03
N GLY A 143 -2.42 9.96 0.33
CA GLY A 143 -1.16 10.27 1.00
C GLY A 143 -0.26 11.20 0.18
N MET A 144 -0.19 11.02 -1.15
CA MET A 144 0.53 11.93 -2.05
C MET A 144 -0.11 13.31 -2.11
N CYS A 145 -1.44 13.41 -2.18
CA CYS A 145 -2.18 14.68 -2.14
C CYS A 145 -1.94 15.44 -0.83
N VAL A 146 -1.99 14.75 0.30
CA VAL A 146 -1.71 15.33 1.63
C VAL A 146 -0.31 15.93 1.67
N ALA A 147 0.69 15.24 1.08
CA ALA A 147 2.05 15.73 1.00
C ALA A 147 2.20 16.92 0.03
N LYS A 148 1.55 16.87 -1.13
CA LYS A 148 1.58 17.92 -2.14
C LYS A 148 1.04 19.24 -1.62
N TYR A 149 -0.12 19.20 -0.98
CA TYR A 149 -0.82 20.40 -0.48
C TYR A 149 -0.39 20.81 0.92
N ASP A 150 0.58 20.09 1.50
CA ASP A 150 1.09 20.35 2.86
C ASP A 150 -0.04 20.42 3.91
N LEU A 151 -1.03 19.52 3.78
CA LEU A 151 -2.24 19.58 4.56
C LEU A 151 -1.97 19.41 6.07
N PHE A 152 -0.98 18.62 6.44
CA PHE A 152 -0.61 18.47 7.85
C PHE A 152 -0.12 19.77 8.47
N ASN A 153 0.81 20.49 7.82
CA ASN A 153 1.32 21.75 8.37
C ASN A 153 0.24 22.84 8.38
N ARG A 154 -0.62 22.86 7.34
CA ARG A 154 -1.77 23.77 7.31
C ARG A 154 -2.74 23.46 8.44
N TRP A 155 -3.06 22.17 8.64
CA TRP A 155 -3.91 21.72 9.73
C TRP A 155 -3.30 22.08 11.08
N PHE A 156 -2.02 21.79 11.31
CA PHE A 156 -1.34 22.13 12.57
C PHE A 156 -1.28 23.64 12.82
N LYS A 157 -1.11 24.46 11.80
CA LYS A 157 -1.17 25.93 11.94
C LYS A 157 -2.56 26.40 12.40
N ILE A 158 -3.62 25.92 11.76
CA ILE A 158 -5.01 26.23 12.14
C ILE A 158 -5.28 25.69 13.56
N TRP A 159 -4.82 24.46 13.83
CA TRP A 159 -5.01 23.79 15.10
C TRP A 159 -4.30 24.51 16.26
N ASN A 160 -3.13 25.08 16.02
CA ASN A 160 -2.36 25.80 17.04
C ASN A 160 -2.76 27.28 17.19
N ALA A 161 -3.54 27.84 16.27
CA ALA A 161 -3.97 29.22 16.26
C ALA A 161 -5.10 29.50 17.26
N GLY A 162 -4.86 29.27 18.55
CA GLY A 162 -5.70 29.84 19.62
C GLY A 162 -6.90 29.03 20.11
N MET A 163 -7.12 27.81 19.63
CA MET A 163 -8.19 26.97 20.19
C MET A 163 -7.83 26.38 21.55
N LYS A 164 -8.76 26.43 22.51
CA LYS A 164 -8.59 25.81 23.82
C LYS A 164 -8.44 24.30 23.69
N HIS A 165 -7.57 23.68 24.49
CA HIS A 165 -7.28 22.25 24.45
C HIS A 165 -8.52 21.35 24.53
N VAL A 166 -9.50 21.75 25.34
CA VAL A 166 -10.78 21.03 25.48
C VAL A 166 -11.55 20.98 24.15
N PHE A 167 -11.58 22.09 23.41
CA PHE A 167 -12.29 22.14 22.14
C PHE A 167 -11.60 21.30 21.06
N LYS A 168 -10.27 21.25 21.07
CA LYS A 168 -9.48 20.36 20.21
C LYS A 168 -9.83 18.90 20.45
N PHE A 169 -9.81 18.50 21.72
CA PHE A 169 -10.16 17.13 22.13
C PHE A 169 -11.59 16.73 21.71
N LEU A 170 -12.55 17.65 21.88
CA LEU A 170 -13.93 17.41 21.45
C LEU A 170 -14.06 17.26 19.93
N LEU A 171 -13.30 18.05 19.14
CA LEU A 171 -13.27 17.91 17.68
C LEU A 171 -12.64 16.57 17.24
N GLU A 172 -11.59 16.13 17.93
CA GLU A 172 -10.98 14.81 17.67
C GLU A 172 -11.96 13.69 17.95
N LEU A 173 -12.64 13.72 19.11
CA LEU A 173 -13.68 12.75 19.45
C LEU A 173 -14.83 12.74 18.43
N LEU A 174 -15.27 13.93 18.01
CA LEU A 174 -16.31 14.06 17.00
C LEU A 174 -15.87 13.46 15.65
N ALA A 175 -14.63 13.72 15.22
CA ALA A 175 -14.08 13.17 14.00
C ALA A 175 -14.00 11.63 14.07
N VAL A 176 -13.52 11.06 15.17
CA VAL A 176 -13.49 9.62 15.40
C VAL A 176 -14.91 9.03 15.37
N PHE A 177 -15.87 9.72 16.02
CA PHE A 177 -17.27 9.28 16.05
C PHE A 177 -17.89 9.30 14.64
N ILE A 178 -17.65 10.35 13.85
CA ILE A 178 -18.12 10.43 12.45
C ILE A 178 -17.50 9.32 11.61
N LEU A 179 -16.20 9.07 11.73
CA LEU A 179 -15.52 7.98 11.03
C LEU A 179 -16.07 6.62 11.43
N TYR A 180 -16.32 6.40 12.73
CA TYR A 180 -16.92 5.16 13.23
C TYR A 180 -18.35 4.97 12.70
N LYS A 181 -19.16 6.02 12.69
CA LYS A 181 -20.51 6.00 12.11
C LYS A 181 -20.47 5.73 10.60
N ALA A 182 -19.59 6.43 9.87
CA ALA A 182 -19.40 6.20 8.43
C ALA A 182 -18.98 4.75 8.15
N TYR A 183 -18.05 4.22 8.95
CA TYR A 183 -17.65 2.81 8.87
C TYR A 183 -18.83 1.85 9.05
N ARG A 184 -19.71 2.09 10.01
CA ARG A 184 -20.87 1.22 10.28
C ARG A 184 -22.02 1.35 9.29
N THR A 185 -22.20 2.54 8.69
CA THR A 185 -23.31 2.81 7.77
C THR A 185 -22.98 2.52 6.31
N LEU A 186 -21.68 2.45 5.96
CA LEU A 186 -21.27 2.05 4.62
C LEU A 186 -21.52 0.54 4.46
N PRO A 187 -22.38 0.13 3.50
CA PRO A 187 -22.65 -1.29 3.29
C PRO A 187 -21.38 -2.01 2.86
N LEU A 188 -21.01 -3.03 3.63
CA LEU A 188 -19.82 -3.88 3.44
C LEU A 188 -19.67 -4.44 2.01
N THR A 189 -20.78 -4.56 1.29
CA THR A 189 -20.83 -5.14 -0.05
C THR A 189 -20.36 -4.22 -1.17
N VAL A 190 -20.33 -2.89 -0.95
CA VAL A 190 -20.04 -1.93 -2.02
C VAL A 190 -18.61 -1.40 -1.97
N TYR A 191 -17.96 -1.40 -0.82
CA TYR A 191 -16.62 -0.83 -0.63
C TYR A 191 -15.81 -1.51 0.48
N SER A 192 -15.36 -2.72 0.27
CA SER A 192 -14.21 -3.26 1.02
C SER A 192 -13.01 -2.30 0.96
N GLU A 193 -12.89 -1.57 -0.12
CA GLU A 193 -11.81 -0.63 -0.44
C GLU A 193 -11.85 0.65 0.41
N ILE A 194 -13.04 1.21 0.66
CA ILE A 194 -13.18 2.37 1.56
C ILE A 194 -12.91 1.96 3.02
N HIS A 195 -13.29 0.76 3.42
CA HIS A 195 -12.95 0.23 4.73
C HIS A 195 -11.44 0.17 4.96
N TRP A 196 -10.66 -0.27 3.97
CA TRP A 196 -9.21 -0.27 4.04
C TRP A 196 -8.60 1.13 4.05
N GLY A 197 -9.27 2.11 3.47
CA GLY A 197 -8.87 3.53 3.53
C GLY A 197 -9.08 4.16 4.90
N VAL A 198 -10.06 3.70 5.66
CA VAL A 198 -10.38 4.21 7.00
C VAL A 198 -9.61 3.51 8.11
N TYR A 199 -9.28 2.23 7.95
CA TYR A 199 -8.51 1.46 8.94
C TYR A 199 -7.19 2.10 9.42
N PRO A 200 -6.40 2.76 8.58
CA PRO A 200 -5.18 3.42 9.03
C PRO A 200 -5.40 4.72 9.82
N ILE A 201 -6.64 5.17 9.95
CA ILE A 201 -6.98 6.45 10.58
C ILE A 201 -7.56 6.22 11.99
N VAL A 202 -8.04 5.01 12.27
CA VAL A 202 -8.58 4.53 13.56
C VAL A 202 -7.57 3.62 14.24
#